data_26ca367b4f41555d03ff47f4bd601eb6
#
_entry.id   26ca367b4f41555d03ff47f4bd601eb6
#
_cell.length_a   1.000
_cell.length_b   1.000
_cell.length_c   1.000
_cell.angle_alpha   90.00
_cell.angle_beta   90.00
_cell.angle_gamma   90.00
#
_symmetry.space_group_name_H-M   'P 1'
#
loop_
_entity.id
_entity.type
_entity.pdbx_description
1 polymer ?
#
loop_
_entity_poly.entity_id
_entity_poly.type
_entity_poly.pdbx_seq_one_letter_code
_entity_poly.pdbx_strand_id
1 'polypeptide(L)'
;MIRFFDILFSLLGILLLSPLFVILCLVICTESKGGAFYIQERIGLNGKPFGLYKFRSMRIGSDSEGLLTIGERDNRITRIGYFMRKTKMDELPQLLNVLKGDMSLVGPRPEVRKYTDLYTEEQRKVLSVRPGITDYASIEYVHENELLSQAEDPERMYIEKVMPDKIKLNMKYLDHYTVGEYFKIIFLTLISLVK
;
A
#
# COMPACT_ATOMS: atom_id res chain seq x y z
N MET A 1 6.42 21.68 3.38
CA MET A 1 6.84 21.50 1.97
C MET A 1 6.40 20.16 1.39
N ILE A 2 6.63 19.02 2.03
CA ILE A 2 6.21 17.69 1.53
C ILE A 2 4.72 17.69 1.14
N ARG A 3 3.82 18.20 2.00
CA ARG A 3 2.39 18.25 1.73
C ARG A 3 1.99 19.00 0.44
N PHE A 4 2.74 20.02 0.07
CA PHE A 4 2.55 20.73 -1.20
C PHE A 4 2.79 19.79 -2.40
N PHE A 5 3.89 19.03 -2.36
CA PHE A 5 4.21 18.06 -3.41
C PHE A 5 3.23 16.89 -3.43
N ASP A 6 2.76 16.42 -2.28
CA ASP A 6 1.72 15.40 -2.19
C ASP A 6 0.46 15.83 -2.95
N ILE A 7 -0.04 17.04 -2.69
CA ILE A 7 -1.25 17.56 -3.35
C ILE A 7 -1.00 17.75 -4.84
N LEU A 8 0.11 18.39 -5.21
CA LEU A 8 0.44 18.68 -6.61
C LEU A 8 0.53 17.41 -7.44
N PHE A 9 1.35 16.44 -7.00
CA PHE A 9 1.56 15.22 -7.78
C PHE A 9 0.36 14.29 -7.75
N SER A 10 -0.39 14.22 -6.65
CA SER A 10 -1.62 13.43 -6.62
C SER A 10 -2.71 14.01 -7.53
N LEU A 11 -2.86 15.33 -7.58
CA LEU A 11 -3.80 15.98 -8.47
C LEU A 11 -3.42 15.76 -9.95
N LEU A 12 -2.15 15.99 -10.29
CA LEU A 12 -1.63 15.74 -11.63
C LEU A 12 -1.75 14.26 -12.01
N GLY A 13 -1.43 13.35 -11.09
CA GLY A 13 -1.56 11.91 -11.30
C GLY A 13 -3.00 11.50 -11.58
N ILE A 14 -3.96 11.97 -10.79
CA ILE A 14 -5.38 11.66 -11.00
C ILE A 14 -5.87 12.24 -12.35
N LEU A 15 -5.50 13.48 -12.67
CA LEU A 15 -5.90 14.10 -13.94
C LEU A 15 -5.35 13.32 -15.14
N LEU A 16 -4.05 13.00 -15.12
CA LEU A 16 -3.38 12.28 -16.20
C LEU A 16 -3.90 10.85 -16.34
N LEU A 17 -4.13 10.16 -15.21
CA LEU A 17 -4.59 8.77 -15.20
C LEU A 17 -6.12 8.63 -15.25
N SER A 18 -6.88 9.74 -15.32
CA SER A 18 -8.35 9.70 -15.33
C SER A 18 -8.95 8.80 -16.42
N PRO A 19 -8.44 8.76 -17.69
CA PRO A 19 -8.95 7.83 -18.68
C PRO A 19 -8.72 6.37 -18.29
N LEU A 20 -7.55 6.06 -17.71
CA LEU A 20 -7.23 4.72 -17.21
C LEU A 20 -8.15 4.33 -16.05
N PHE A 21 -8.46 5.26 -15.14
CA PHE A 21 -9.41 5.03 -14.05
C PHE A 21 -10.77 4.61 -14.56
N VAL A 22 -11.30 5.32 -15.59
CA VAL A 22 -12.59 4.98 -16.22
C VAL A 22 -12.55 3.58 -16.83
N ILE A 23 -11.50 3.27 -17.59
CA ILE A 23 -11.35 1.95 -18.23
C ILE A 23 -11.30 0.85 -17.17
N LEU A 24 -10.48 1.00 -16.12
CA LEU A 24 -10.38 0.02 -15.06
C LEU A 24 -11.70 -0.15 -14.32
N CYS A 25 -12.41 0.94 -14.00
CA CYS A 25 -13.74 0.86 -13.39
C CYS A 25 -14.72 0.03 -14.24
N LEU A 26 -14.77 0.28 -15.53
CA LEU A 26 -15.65 -0.46 -16.45
C LEU A 26 -15.29 -1.95 -16.47
N VAL A 27 -14.01 -2.27 -16.66
CA VAL A 27 -13.53 -3.67 -16.72
C VAL A 27 -13.79 -4.42 -15.39
N ILE A 28 -13.49 -3.79 -14.24
CA ILE A 28 -13.76 -4.41 -12.94
C ILE A 28 -15.24 -4.69 -12.73
N CYS A 29 -16.13 -3.76 -13.12
CA CYS A 29 -17.57 -3.93 -12.99
C CYS A 29 -18.13 -5.06 -13.86
N THR A 30 -17.47 -5.45 -14.96
CA THR A 30 -17.87 -6.62 -15.77
C THR A 30 -17.51 -7.94 -15.11
N GLU A 31 -16.45 -7.97 -14.28
CA GLU A 31 -15.96 -9.19 -13.64
C GLU A 31 -16.43 -9.34 -12.19
N SER A 32 -16.68 -8.24 -11.50
CA SER A 32 -17.07 -8.23 -10.08
C SER A 32 -18.36 -7.47 -9.82
N LYS A 33 -19.33 -8.12 -9.16
CA LYS A 33 -20.62 -7.51 -8.76
C LYS A 33 -20.48 -6.47 -7.62
N GLY A 34 -19.33 -6.37 -6.97
CA GLY A 34 -19.12 -5.50 -5.80
C GLY A 34 -18.69 -4.06 -6.12
N GLY A 35 -18.75 -3.65 -7.40
CA GLY A 35 -18.29 -2.33 -7.85
C GLY A 35 -16.76 -2.24 -8.00
N ALA A 36 -16.29 -1.14 -8.61
CA ALA A 36 -14.89 -0.98 -9.00
C ALA A 36 -13.95 -0.70 -7.81
N PHE A 37 -14.45 -0.08 -6.77
CA PHE A 37 -13.63 0.31 -5.61
C PHE A 37 -13.81 -0.65 -4.44
N TYR A 38 -12.74 -0.80 -3.69
CA TYR A 38 -12.68 -1.47 -2.41
C TYR A 38 -12.07 -0.53 -1.39
N ILE A 39 -12.64 -0.48 -0.19
CA ILE A 39 -12.15 0.37 0.90
C ILE A 39 -11.79 -0.54 2.06
N GLN A 40 -10.52 -0.50 2.47
CA GLN A 40 -10.00 -1.27 3.59
C GLN A 40 -9.63 -0.36 4.74
N GLU A 41 -10.11 -0.68 5.96
CA GLU A 41 -9.65 0.04 7.13
C GLU A 41 -8.16 -0.22 7.39
N ARG A 42 -7.42 0.85 7.57
CA ARG A 42 -5.99 0.86 7.88
C ARG A 42 -5.70 1.86 8.98
N ILE A 43 -4.58 1.67 9.66
CA ILE A 43 -4.11 2.58 10.70
C ILE A 43 -3.15 3.58 10.09
N GLY A 44 -3.42 4.87 10.32
CA GLY A 44 -2.67 6.00 9.79
C GLY A 44 -2.03 6.85 10.88
N LEU A 45 -1.92 8.15 10.59
CA LEU A 45 -1.27 9.15 11.45
C LEU A 45 -1.82 9.11 12.88
N ASN A 46 -0.89 9.03 13.86
CA ASN A 46 -1.20 8.97 15.29
C ASN A 46 -2.12 7.81 15.68
N GLY A 47 -2.07 6.69 14.96
CA GLY A 47 -2.87 5.51 15.24
C GLY A 47 -4.36 5.64 14.89
N LYS A 48 -4.75 6.67 14.14
CA LYS A 48 -6.14 6.89 13.72
C LYS A 48 -6.50 5.99 12.53
N PRO A 49 -7.65 5.30 12.58
CA PRO A 49 -8.10 4.51 11.44
C PRO A 49 -8.56 5.41 10.29
N PHE A 50 -8.35 4.94 9.05
CA PHE A 50 -8.86 5.56 7.83
C PHE A 50 -9.20 4.51 6.77
N GLY A 51 -10.03 4.87 5.79
CA GLY A 51 -10.38 4.01 4.67
C GLY A 51 -9.37 4.13 3.54
N LEU A 52 -8.58 3.09 3.30
CA LEU A 52 -7.64 2.99 2.19
C LEU A 52 -8.38 2.62 0.90
N TYR A 53 -8.34 3.48 -0.10
CA TYR A 53 -8.97 3.25 -1.39
C TYR A 53 -8.11 2.36 -2.30
N LYS A 54 -8.71 1.32 -2.87
CA LYS A 54 -8.10 0.47 -3.89
C LYS A 54 -9.10 0.18 -5.00
N PHE A 55 -8.60 -0.18 -6.18
CA PHE A 55 -9.45 -0.92 -7.12
C PHE A 55 -9.68 -2.34 -6.60
N ARG A 56 -10.90 -2.85 -6.84
CA ARG A 56 -11.26 -4.21 -6.42
C ARG A 56 -10.51 -5.23 -7.27
N SER A 57 -9.55 -5.89 -6.68
CA SER A 57 -8.73 -6.94 -7.30
C SER A 57 -9.08 -8.35 -6.83
N MET A 58 -9.97 -8.47 -5.82
CA MET A 58 -10.40 -9.74 -5.25
C MET A 58 -11.91 -9.90 -5.29
N ARG A 59 -12.39 -11.15 -5.18
CA ARG A 59 -13.82 -11.48 -5.10
C ARG A 59 -14.43 -10.92 -3.81
N ILE A 60 -15.74 -10.71 -3.82
CA ILE A 60 -16.48 -10.26 -2.63
C ILE A 60 -16.34 -11.31 -1.53
N GLY A 61 -16.13 -10.88 -0.29
CA GLY A 61 -15.99 -11.75 0.87
C GLY A 61 -14.59 -12.31 1.10
N SER A 62 -13.61 -12.01 0.23
CA SER A 62 -12.23 -12.50 0.36
C SER A 62 -11.55 -12.11 1.69
N ASP A 63 -12.02 -11.07 2.35
CA ASP A 63 -11.45 -10.61 3.63
C ASP A 63 -11.66 -11.61 4.78
N SER A 64 -12.74 -12.43 4.71
CA SER A 64 -13.01 -13.45 5.72
C SER A 64 -12.06 -14.66 5.63
N GLU A 65 -11.36 -14.81 4.51
CA GLU A 65 -10.43 -15.92 4.25
C GLU A 65 -8.99 -15.61 4.68
N GLY A 66 -8.74 -14.42 5.21
CA GLY A 66 -7.43 -13.98 5.71
C GLY A 66 -6.96 -12.64 5.14
N LEU A 67 -6.09 -11.96 5.91
CA LEU A 67 -5.62 -10.62 5.59
C LEU A 67 -4.35 -10.62 4.72
N LEU A 68 -3.55 -11.68 4.79
CA LEU A 68 -2.35 -11.85 3.97
C LEU A 68 -2.71 -12.48 2.62
N THR A 69 -2.08 -11.98 1.57
CA THR A 69 -2.07 -12.63 0.27
C THR A 69 -0.81 -13.47 0.17
N ILE A 70 -0.97 -14.78 -0.05
CA ILE A 70 0.13 -15.73 -0.07
C ILE A 70 0.32 -16.22 -1.50
N GLY A 71 1.47 -15.90 -2.08
CA GLY A 71 1.82 -16.29 -3.44
C GLY A 71 1.08 -15.51 -4.54
N GLU A 72 1.47 -15.77 -5.78
CA GLU A 72 0.91 -15.06 -6.95
C GLU A 72 -0.47 -15.57 -7.38
N ARG A 73 -0.83 -16.82 -7.07
CA ARG A 73 -2.06 -17.49 -7.54
C ARG A 73 -3.07 -17.73 -6.42
N ASP A 74 -3.35 -16.69 -5.65
CA ASP A 74 -4.41 -16.74 -4.65
C ASP A 74 -5.78 -16.80 -5.36
N ASN A 75 -6.58 -17.83 -5.09
CA ASN A 75 -7.88 -18.07 -5.72
C ASN A 75 -8.92 -16.95 -5.50
N ARG A 76 -8.67 -16.07 -4.54
CA ARG A 76 -9.49 -14.90 -4.24
C ARG A 76 -9.34 -13.80 -5.28
N ILE A 77 -8.24 -13.79 -6.04
CA ILE A 77 -7.90 -12.74 -7.00
C ILE A 77 -8.71 -12.95 -8.29
N THR A 78 -9.30 -11.87 -8.83
CA THR A 78 -9.97 -11.90 -10.12
C THR A 78 -8.94 -11.87 -11.27
N ARG A 79 -9.36 -12.16 -12.51
CA ARG A 79 -8.44 -12.14 -13.66
C ARG A 79 -7.85 -10.76 -13.90
N ILE A 80 -8.70 -9.72 -13.91
CA ILE A 80 -8.22 -8.34 -14.00
C ILE A 80 -7.43 -7.95 -12.74
N GLY A 81 -7.84 -8.46 -11.57
CA GLY A 81 -7.16 -8.26 -10.30
C GLY A 81 -5.71 -8.75 -10.34
N TYR A 82 -5.45 -9.90 -10.93
CA TYR A 82 -4.09 -10.41 -11.11
C TYR A 82 -3.20 -9.43 -11.89
N PHE A 83 -3.72 -8.94 -13.04
CA PHE A 83 -3.00 -7.95 -13.83
C PHE A 83 -2.75 -6.65 -13.05
N MET A 84 -3.78 -6.11 -12.38
CA MET A 84 -3.67 -4.88 -11.62
C MET A 84 -2.68 -5.00 -10.46
N ARG A 85 -2.68 -6.12 -9.73
CA ARG A 85 -1.74 -6.36 -8.62
C ARG A 85 -0.30 -6.47 -9.09
N LYS A 86 -0.07 -7.20 -10.20
CA LYS A 86 1.26 -7.31 -10.82
C LYS A 86 1.83 -5.96 -11.25
N THR A 87 0.97 -5.07 -11.74
CA THR A 87 1.34 -3.71 -12.19
C THR A 87 1.16 -2.63 -11.12
N LYS A 88 0.74 -3.01 -9.90
CA LYS A 88 0.40 -2.09 -8.80
C LYS A 88 -0.70 -1.06 -9.13
N MET A 89 -1.46 -1.28 -10.22
CA MET A 89 -2.56 -0.39 -10.62
C MET A 89 -3.74 -0.42 -9.65
N ASP A 90 -3.90 -1.51 -8.89
CA ASP A 90 -4.94 -1.60 -7.86
C ASP A 90 -4.75 -0.56 -6.73
N GLU A 91 -3.57 -0.01 -6.57
CA GLU A 91 -3.25 0.98 -5.55
C GLU A 91 -3.39 2.44 -6.02
N LEU A 92 -3.62 2.68 -7.33
CA LEU A 92 -3.77 4.04 -7.87
C LEU A 92 -4.85 4.89 -7.15
N PRO A 93 -6.00 4.34 -6.69
CA PRO A 93 -6.97 5.12 -5.94
C PRO A 93 -6.47 5.70 -4.61
N GLN A 94 -5.33 5.24 -4.09
CA GLN A 94 -4.70 5.83 -2.90
C GLN A 94 -4.28 7.30 -3.12
N LEU A 95 -4.11 7.74 -4.37
CA LEU A 95 -3.92 9.17 -4.69
C LEU A 95 -5.07 10.03 -4.14
N LEU A 96 -6.29 9.50 -4.04
CA LEU A 96 -7.41 10.17 -3.39
C LEU A 96 -7.20 10.29 -1.87
N ASN A 97 -6.62 9.25 -1.21
CA ASN A 97 -6.26 9.34 0.20
C ASN A 97 -5.18 10.41 0.44
N VAL A 98 -4.22 10.50 -0.50
CA VAL A 98 -3.20 11.55 -0.43
C VAL A 98 -3.85 12.94 -0.55
N LEU A 99 -4.74 13.18 -1.50
CA LEU A 99 -5.44 14.46 -1.63
C LEU A 99 -6.28 14.80 -0.40
N LYS A 100 -6.99 13.83 0.19
CA LYS A 100 -7.76 14.00 1.42
C LYS A 100 -6.89 14.33 2.64
N GLY A 101 -5.62 13.92 2.63
CA GLY A 101 -4.69 14.13 3.74
C GLY A 101 -4.58 12.94 4.69
N ASP A 102 -5.20 11.82 4.37
CA ASP A 102 -5.04 10.56 5.12
C ASP A 102 -3.64 9.99 4.92
N MET A 103 -3.07 10.20 3.71
CA MET A 103 -1.77 9.68 3.29
C MET A 103 -0.85 10.77 2.73
N SER A 104 0.41 10.39 2.52
CA SER A 104 1.43 11.04 1.70
C SER A 104 1.80 10.13 0.52
N LEU A 105 2.51 10.64 -0.49
CA LEU A 105 3.09 9.76 -1.52
C LEU A 105 4.20 8.90 -0.91
N VAL A 106 4.99 9.46 0.00
CA VAL A 106 6.10 8.78 0.68
C VAL A 106 5.85 8.72 2.19
N GLY A 107 5.95 7.54 2.76
CA GLY A 107 5.79 7.29 4.19
C GLY A 107 5.60 5.81 4.48
N PRO A 108 5.67 5.39 5.74
CA PRO A 108 5.45 3.99 6.12
C PRO A 108 4.13 3.45 5.56
N ARG A 109 4.16 2.26 4.97
CA ARG A 109 2.95 1.63 4.43
C ARG A 109 1.93 1.39 5.55
N PRO A 110 0.64 1.78 5.36
CA PRO A 110 -0.36 1.64 6.42
C PRO A 110 -0.73 0.17 6.64
N GLU A 111 -0.72 -0.25 7.90
CA GLU A 111 -1.07 -1.60 8.31
C GLU A 111 -2.50 -1.71 8.84
N VAL A 112 -3.03 -2.93 8.88
CA VAL A 112 -4.29 -3.25 9.56
C VAL A 112 -4.09 -3.24 11.07
N ARG A 113 -5.17 -2.98 11.81
CA ARG A 113 -5.16 -2.93 13.29
C ARG A 113 -4.55 -4.19 13.92
N LYS A 114 -4.87 -5.37 13.38
CA LYS A 114 -4.33 -6.66 13.85
C LYS A 114 -2.80 -6.63 14.04
N TYR A 115 -2.08 -6.01 13.12
CA TYR A 115 -0.60 -5.95 13.18
C TYR A 115 -0.10 -4.73 13.95
N THR A 116 -0.76 -3.57 13.83
CA THR A 116 -0.32 -2.38 14.58
C THR A 116 -0.51 -2.52 16.09
N ASP A 117 -1.44 -3.36 16.54
CA ASP A 117 -1.63 -3.65 17.97
C ASP A 117 -0.46 -4.46 18.56
N LEU A 118 0.30 -5.15 17.71
CA LEU A 118 1.52 -5.88 18.11
C LEU A 118 2.76 -4.98 18.19
N TYR A 119 2.68 -3.72 17.76
CA TYR A 119 3.83 -2.82 17.76
C TYR A 119 4.28 -2.47 19.16
N THR A 120 5.59 -2.55 19.39
CA THR A 120 6.21 -1.99 20.60
C THR A 120 6.08 -0.46 20.61
N GLU A 121 6.31 0.18 21.76
CA GLU A 121 6.30 1.65 21.85
C GLU A 121 7.28 2.30 20.88
N GLU A 122 8.45 1.70 20.68
CA GLU A 122 9.42 2.18 19.71
C GLU A 122 8.94 2.04 18.27
N GLN A 123 8.37 0.90 17.93
CA GLN A 123 7.82 0.65 16.60
C GLN A 123 6.64 1.58 16.27
N ARG A 124 5.84 1.97 17.27
CA ARG A 124 4.73 2.92 17.10
C ARG A 124 5.17 4.29 16.62
N LYS A 125 6.45 4.64 16.70
CA LYS A 125 6.98 5.89 16.15
C LYS A 125 6.73 6.03 14.65
N VAL A 126 6.65 4.92 13.89
CA VAL A 126 6.29 4.97 12.46
C VAL A 126 4.91 5.56 12.20
N LEU A 127 4.02 5.54 13.19
CA LEU A 127 2.69 6.14 13.11
C LEU A 127 2.68 7.66 13.37
N SER A 128 3.83 8.27 13.69
CA SER A 128 3.93 9.73 13.94
C SER A 128 3.91 10.56 12.66
N VAL A 129 4.02 9.93 11.50
CA VAL A 129 3.93 10.57 10.18
C VAL A 129 2.74 9.99 9.39
N ARG A 130 2.33 10.67 8.32
CA ARG A 130 1.32 10.11 7.41
C ARG A 130 1.86 8.85 6.75
N PRO A 131 1.05 7.79 6.66
CA PRO A 131 1.42 6.62 5.86
C PRO A 131 1.59 7.00 4.38
N GLY A 132 2.41 6.24 3.65
CA GLY A 132 2.73 6.50 2.26
C GLY A 132 2.19 5.44 1.29
N ILE A 133 2.16 5.82 0.00
CA ILE A 133 1.97 4.88 -1.10
C ILE A 133 3.24 4.06 -1.29
N THR A 134 4.41 4.70 -1.12
CA THR A 134 5.72 4.05 -1.20
C THR A 134 6.61 4.42 -0.02
N ASP A 135 7.58 3.57 0.26
CA ASP A 135 8.58 3.70 1.30
C ASP A 135 9.80 2.82 1.02
N TYR A 136 10.82 2.87 1.86
CA TYR A 136 11.99 1.99 1.74
C TYR A 136 11.64 0.50 1.87
N ALA A 137 10.66 0.18 2.72
CA ALA A 137 10.23 -1.19 2.90
C ALA A 137 9.53 -1.74 1.65
N SER A 138 8.71 -0.95 0.98
CA SER A 138 8.03 -1.34 -0.28
C SER A 138 9.02 -1.58 -1.43
N ILE A 139 10.16 -0.88 -1.44
CA ILE A 139 11.22 -1.06 -2.43
C ILE A 139 12.00 -2.35 -2.14
N GLU A 140 12.38 -2.59 -0.89
CA GLU A 140 13.16 -3.77 -0.47
C GLU A 140 12.34 -5.05 -0.56
N TYR A 141 11.08 -4.99 -0.15
CA TYR A 141 10.16 -6.13 -0.10
C TYR A 141 9.21 -6.20 -1.30
N VAL A 142 9.68 -5.85 -2.50
CA VAL A 142 8.88 -5.91 -3.74
C VAL A 142 8.32 -7.31 -4.01
N HIS A 143 9.06 -8.37 -3.61
CA HIS A 143 8.69 -9.78 -3.71
C HIS A 143 8.21 -10.40 -2.39
N GLU A 144 7.61 -9.59 -1.49
CA GLU A 144 7.13 -10.06 -0.17
C GLU A 144 6.20 -11.27 -0.28
N ASN A 145 5.28 -11.27 -1.24
CA ASN A 145 4.33 -12.38 -1.44
C ASN A 145 5.03 -13.71 -1.78
N GLU A 146 6.10 -13.67 -2.58
CA GLU A 146 6.90 -14.85 -2.92
C GLU A 146 7.66 -15.35 -1.69
N LEU A 147 8.25 -14.42 -0.95
CA LEU A 147 8.96 -14.73 0.30
C LEU A 147 8.04 -15.42 1.31
N LEU A 148 6.84 -14.88 1.52
CA LEU A 148 5.86 -15.46 2.43
C LEU A 148 5.31 -16.80 1.95
N SER A 149 5.19 -17.01 0.64
CA SER A 149 4.71 -18.27 0.08
C SER A 149 5.64 -19.46 0.31
N GLN A 150 6.92 -19.21 0.59
CA GLN A 150 7.92 -20.24 0.87
C GLN A 150 8.03 -20.60 2.36
N ALA A 151 7.32 -19.89 3.24
CA ALA A 151 7.33 -20.13 4.67
C ALA A 151 6.34 -21.22 5.07
N GLU A 152 6.70 -22.06 6.04
CA GLU A 152 5.78 -23.04 6.65
C GLU A 152 4.59 -22.35 7.33
N ASP A 153 4.84 -21.22 8.00
CA ASP A 153 3.83 -20.35 8.60
C ASP A 153 4.05 -18.89 8.14
N PRO A 154 3.37 -18.46 7.06
CA PRO A 154 3.51 -17.13 6.50
C PRO A 154 3.14 -16.00 7.46
N GLU A 155 2.13 -16.19 8.31
CA GLU A 155 1.71 -15.17 9.26
C GLU A 155 2.75 -14.98 10.38
N ARG A 156 3.25 -16.07 10.92
CA ARG A 156 4.32 -16.03 11.91
C ARG A 156 5.59 -15.39 11.34
N MET A 157 5.99 -15.79 10.13
CA MET A 157 7.14 -15.19 9.45
C MET A 157 6.94 -13.69 9.23
N TYR A 158 5.73 -13.26 8.86
CA TYR A 158 5.42 -11.85 8.71
C TYR A 158 5.60 -11.10 10.04
N ILE A 159 5.00 -11.59 11.13
CA ILE A 159 5.01 -10.93 12.43
C ILE A 159 6.41 -10.90 13.06
N GLU A 160 7.13 -12.04 13.02
CA GLU A 160 8.40 -12.18 13.73
C GLU A 160 9.59 -11.60 12.94
N LYS A 161 9.50 -11.50 11.60
CA LYS A 161 10.65 -11.15 10.76
C LYS A 161 10.38 -9.99 9.82
N VAL A 162 9.38 -10.12 8.94
CA VAL A 162 9.14 -9.13 7.86
C VAL A 162 8.67 -7.80 8.41
N MET A 163 7.66 -7.80 9.28
CA MET A 163 7.08 -6.59 9.84
C MET A 163 8.10 -5.77 10.67
N PRO A 164 8.88 -6.35 11.60
CA PRO A 164 9.91 -5.60 12.33
C PRO A 164 10.99 -5.00 11.43
N ASP A 165 11.39 -5.72 10.39
CA ASP A 165 12.41 -5.25 9.46
C ASP A 165 11.88 -4.10 8.58
N LYS A 166 10.65 -4.21 8.08
CA LYS A 166 9.96 -3.11 7.38
C LYS A 166 9.85 -1.85 8.24
N ILE A 167 9.51 -2.00 9.52
CA ILE A 167 9.46 -0.90 10.48
C ILE A 167 10.85 -0.26 10.63
N LYS A 168 11.90 -1.07 10.79
CA LYS A 168 13.28 -0.58 10.89
C LYS A 168 13.71 0.19 9.66
N LEU A 169 13.35 -0.27 8.44
CA LEU A 169 13.60 0.46 7.20
C LEU A 169 12.88 1.82 7.18
N ASN A 170 11.64 1.83 7.65
CA ASN A 170 10.84 3.06 7.70
C ASN A 170 11.31 4.04 8.79
N MET A 171 11.89 3.56 9.88
CA MET A 171 12.53 4.44 10.87
C MET A 171 13.67 5.26 10.27
N LYS A 172 14.43 4.71 9.30
CA LYS A 172 15.46 5.49 8.58
C LYS A 172 14.89 6.70 7.84
N TYR A 173 13.67 6.58 7.30
CA TYR A 173 12.99 7.72 6.68
C TYR A 173 12.56 8.75 7.72
N LEU A 174 12.09 8.32 8.88
CA LEU A 174 11.71 9.22 9.97
C LEU A 174 12.91 10.02 10.49
N ASP A 175 14.06 9.36 10.65
CA ASP A 175 15.32 10.01 11.08
C ASP A 175 15.80 11.08 10.10
N HIS A 176 15.44 10.96 8.81
CA HIS A 176 15.82 11.86 7.74
C HIS A 176 14.60 12.43 7.01
N TYR A 177 13.56 12.85 7.76
CA TYR A 177 12.30 13.36 7.19
C TYR A 177 12.50 14.71 6.48
N THR A 178 13.05 14.67 5.26
CA THR A 178 13.36 15.83 4.42
C THR A 178 12.72 15.74 3.05
N VAL A 179 12.62 16.87 2.34
CA VAL A 179 12.15 16.90 0.95
C VAL A 179 13.12 16.15 0.02
N GLY A 180 14.41 16.20 0.29
CA GLY A 180 15.41 15.45 -0.49
C GLY A 180 15.20 13.94 -0.39
N GLU A 181 14.99 13.44 0.81
CA GLU A 181 14.74 12.01 1.05
C GLU A 181 13.39 11.55 0.45
N TYR A 182 12.36 12.41 0.51
CA TYR A 182 11.07 12.19 -0.15
C TYR A 182 11.24 11.97 -1.66
N PHE A 183 11.95 12.83 -2.37
CA PHE A 183 12.18 12.66 -3.81
C PHE A 183 13.08 11.48 -4.14
N LYS A 184 14.06 11.21 -3.30
CA LYS A 184 14.92 10.02 -3.45
C LYS A 184 14.12 8.71 -3.41
N ILE A 185 13.20 8.56 -2.45
CA ILE A 185 12.34 7.39 -2.34
C ILE A 185 11.43 7.27 -3.57
N ILE A 186 10.82 8.36 -4.04
CA ILE A 186 10.03 8.34 -5.29
C ILE A 186 10.87 7.85 -6.46
N PHE A 187 12.08 8.37 -6.62
CA PHE A 187 12.99 7.98 -7.71
C PHE A 187 13.37 6.49 -7.62
N LEU A 188 13.73 6.01 -6.44
CA LEU A 188 14.05 4.59 -6.22
C LEU A 188 12.85 3.69 -6.51
N THR A 189 11.64 4.12 -6.15
CA THR A 189 10.40 3.39 -6.47
C THR A 189 10.21 3.25 -7.97
N LEU A 190 10.39 4.34 -8.73
CA LEU A 190 10.26 4.30 -10.18
C LEU A 190 11.27 3.33 -10.81
N ILE A 191 12.49 3.28 -10.29
CA ILE A 191 13.52 2.31 -10.74
C ILE A 191 13.09 0.88 -10.40
N SER A 192 12.54 0.63 -9.21
CA SER A 192 12.13 -0.71 -8.78
C SER A 192 10.95 -1.28 -9.58
N LEU A 193 10.10 -0.41 -10.15
CA LEU A 193 8.98 -0.83 -11.00
C LEU A 193 9.40 -1.26 -12.42
N VAL A 194 10.62 -0.89 -12.86
CA VAL A 194 11.15 -1.20 -14.21
C VAL A 194 12.04 -2.44 -14.21
N LYS A 195 12.48 -2.87 -13.02
CA LYS A 195 13.28 -4.10 -12.84
C LYS A 195 12.38 -5.32 -12.76
#